data_5bfe0ecdc543efe25e790e1e65a4cbcd
#
_entry.id   5bfe0ecdc543efe25e790e1e65a4cbcd
#
_cell.length_a   1.000
_cell.length_b   1.000
_cell.length_c   1.000
_cell.angle_alpha   90.00
_cell.angle_beta   90.00
_cell.angle_gamma   90.00
#
_symmetry.space_group_name_H-M   'P 1'
#
loop_
_entity.id
_entity.type
_entity.pdbx_description
1 polymer ?
#
loop_
_entity_poly.entity_id
_entity_poly.type
_entity_poly.pdbx_seq_one_letter_code
_entity_poly.pdbx_strand_id
1 'polypeptide(L)'
;MLSFDADDAAYVAELAEFVAVPSISRDATADTMRTAAHWLAERLSFAGGRVVRTQGHPVVRADWLGAPGAPTVLVYGHYDVQPTGDPAEWLTPPFELAVDGDVLRGRGVSDDKGPVYLVLKVAQAFAAQEGGLPLNVRFLLEGEEEIGSPHLPAYLREHADELAADLVISADGAMWRPGEPSLSVASKGLLTFDIEVTGANADLHSGRYGGTVANPVHALAEVLAGLHDQDGRVAVPGFYDGIPEPSPRRRADIAAVPFDEDAYRAGLGLAETFGEAGYSTLERLWERPTLEVNGIRAGGKYTVIPHVAVGHVSCRLVPGQQPDRVLAAVTKHVDAHCPPGVRVAVRPDEGAVPAYTIAADHPAITAASAALGEVYPGQGVLLAVIAGTLPATALFEDVLGAKTLFFSFSTSDENLHAPNEFLRTARLREGMRAWEVLWRRLAEGI
;
A
#
# COMPACT_ATOMS: atom_id res chain seq x y z
N MET A 1 0.87 -8.33 -32.05
CA MET A 1 0.35 -8.74 -30.74
C MET A 1 1.12 -9.98 -30.30
N LEU A 2 1.53 -10.03 -29.05
CA LEU A 2 2.13 -11.21 -28.47
C LEU A 2 1.05 -12.31 -28.42
N SER A 3 1.46 -13.55 -28.64
CA SER A 3 0.58 -14.71 -28.43
C SER A 3 0.82 -15.20 -27.00
N PHE A 4 -0.21 -15.19 -26.20
CA PHE A 4 -0.29 -15.83 -24.88
C PHE A 4 -1.10 -17.12 -25.00
N ASP A 5 -0.92 -17.86 -26.14
CA ASP A 5 -1.68 -19.06 -26.48
C ASP A 5 -1.18 -20.32 -25.75
N ALA A 6 -0.20 -20.17 -24.86
CA ALA A 6 0.14 -21.25 -23.95
C ALA A 6 -1.12 -21.64 -23.17
N ASP A 7 -1.34 -22.93 -23.02
CA ASP A 7 -2.41 -23.47 -22.19
C ASP A 7 -2.35 -22.80 -20.81
N ASP A 8 -3.48 -22.29 -20.31
CA ASP A 8 -3.57 -21.70 -18.97
C ASP A 8 -2.96 -22.64 -17.91
N ALA A 9 -3.04 -23.93 -18.13
CA ALA A 9 -2.41 -24.95 -17.30
C ALA A 9 -0.88 -24.81 -17.20
N ALA A 10 -0.20 -24.37 -18.26
CA ALA A 10 1.25 -24.16 -18.23
C ALA A 10 1.62 -22.93 -17.39
N TYR A 11 0.85 -21.84 -17.51
CA TYR A 11 1.04 -20.65 -16.68
C TYR A 11 0.75 -20.94 -15.20
N VAL A 12 -0.33 -21.67 -14.92
CA VAL A 12 -0.68 -22.08 -13.55
C VAL A 12 0.39 -22.99 -12.96
N ALA A 13 0.93 -23.95 -13.72
CA ALA A 13 1.97 -24.85 -13.25
C ALA A 13 3.26 -24.09 -12.88
N GLU A 14 3.67 -23.13 -13.70
CA GLU A 14 4.87 -22.32 -13.41
C GLU A 14 4.63 -21.36 -12.23
N LEU A 15 3.44 -20.74 -12.14
CA LEU A 15 3.09 -19.92 -10.97
C LEU A 15 3.05 -20.76 -9.68
N ALA A 16 2.60 -22.02 -9.77
CA ALA A 16 2.59 -22.94 -8.65
C ALA A 16 3.99 -23.21 -8.08
N GLU A 17 5.02 -23.30 -8.94
CA GLU A 17 6.42 -23.40 -8.50
C GLU A 17 6.83 -22.18 -7.65
N PHE A 18 6.39 -20.98 -8.05
CA PHE A 18 6.73 -19.75 -7.35
C PHE A 18 5.97 -19.62 -6.02
N VAL A 19 4.67 -19.95 -6.02
CA VAL A 19 3.84 -19.95 -4.81
C VAL A 19 4.31 -20.99 -3.80
N ALA A 20 4.83 -22.14 -4.26
CA ALA A 20 5.34 -23.21 -3.41
C ALA A 20 6.54 -22.80 -2.54
N VAL A 21 7.22 -21.69 -2.85
CA VAL A 21 8.30 -21.18 -2.01
C VAL A 21 7.73 -20.31 -0.88
N PRO A 22 7.82 -20.72 0.40
CA PRO A 22 7.26 -19.98 1.53
C PRO A 22 8.17 -18.81 1.93
N SER A 23 8.17 -17.76 1.11
CA SER A 23 8.99 -16.56 1.29
C SER A 23 8.35 -15.57 2.27
N ILE A 24 8.06 -16.01 3.50
CA ILE A 24 7.49 -15.18 4.56
C ILE A 24 8.61 -14.30 5.13
N SER A 25 8.66 -13.01 4.82
CA SER A 25 9.78 -12.12 5.21
C SER A 25 9.99 -12.01 6.71
N ARG A 26 8.93 -12.03 7.50
CA ARG A 26 8.99 -11.90 8.97
C ARG A 26 9.65 -13.09 9.66
N ASP A 27 9.42 -14.29 9.16
CA ASP A 27 9.82 -15.56 9.79
C ASP A 27 10.81 -16.36 8.93
N ALA A 28 11.24 -15.78 7.80
CA ALA A 28 12.01 -16.50 6.79
C ALA A 28 13.36 -16.99 7.30
N THR A 29 13.66 -18.25 6.99
CA THR A 29 15.06 -18.64 6.88
C THR A 29 15.66 -17.93 5.66
N ALA A 30 16.94 -17.54 5.76
CA ALA A 30 17.64 -16.93 4.61
C ALA A 30 17.60 -17.79 3.33
N ASP A 31 17.28 -19.07 3.43
CA ASP A 31 17.22 -20.01 2.31
C ASP A 31 15.93 -19.90 1.51
N THR A 32 14.75 -19.74 2.13
CA THR A 32 13.48 -19.60 1.40
C THR A 32 13.42 -18.30 0.62
N MET A 33 13.87 -17.19 1.21
CA MET A 33 13.95 -15.90 0.53
C MET A 33 14.91 -15.94 -0.67
N ARG A 34 16.08 -16.56 -0.50
CA ARG A 34 17.03 -16.76 -1.62
C ARG A 34 16.46 -17.66 -2.72
N THR A 35 15.72 -18.69 -2.36
CA THR A 35 15.08 -19.59 -3.34
C THR A 35 14.08 -18.82 -4.20
N ALA A 36 13.20 -18.00 -3.62
CA ALA A 36 12.28 -17.16 -4.36
C ALA A 36 13.01 -16.13 -5.25
N ALA A 37 14.05 -15.48 -4.72
CA ALA A 37 14.86 -14.52 -5.47
C ALA A 37 15.59 -15.19 -6.67
N HIS A 38 16.15 -16.37 -6.49
CA HIS A 38 16.80 -17.11 -7.58
C HIS A 38 15.79 -17.57 -8.64
N TRP A 39 14.59 -18.01 -8.22
CA TRP A 39 13.53 -18.38 -9.15
C TRP A 39 13.18 -17.21 -10.10
N LEU A 40 13.09 -15.99 -9.58
CA LEU A 40 12.86 -14.77 -10.38
C LEU A 40 14.07 -14.42 -11.26
N ALA A 41 15.27 -14.42 -10.69
CA ALA A 41 16.49 -14.06 -11.41
C ALA A 41 16.76 -14.98 -12.63
N GLU A 42 16.50 -16.28 -12.50
CA GLU A 42 16.61 -17.25 -13.60
C GLU A 42 15.64 -16.90 -14.73
N ARG A 43 14.41 -16.54 -14.40
CA ARG A 43 13.37 -16.19 -15.37
C ARG A 43 13.58 -14.82 -16.02
N LEU A 44 14.38 -13.97 -15.40
CA LEU A 44 14.84 -12.67 -15.93
C LEU A 44 16.23 -12.77 -16.61
N SER A 45 16.75 -14.00 -16.88
CA SER A 45 18.08 -14.20 -17.47
C SER A 45 18.27 -13.49 -18.81
N PHE A 46 17.23 -13.33 -19.61
CA PHE A 46 17.24 -12.56 -20.86
C PHE A 46 17.61 -11.08 -20.67
N ALA A 47 17.40 -10.53 -19.46
CA ALA A 47 17.71 -9.16 -19.05
C ALA A 47 18.86 -9.11 -18.02
N GLY A 48 19.65 -10.15 -17.89
CA GLY A 48 20.76 -10.25 -16.93
C GLY A 48 20.29 -10.34 -15.48
N GLY A 49 19.23 -11.12 -15.24
CA GLY A 49 18.66 -11.35 -13.92
C GLY A 49 19.69 -11.78 -12.89
N ARG A 50 19.72 -11.12 -11.75
CA ARG A 50 20.66 -11.35 -10.66
C ARG A 50 20.08 -11.09 -9.29
N VAL A 51 20.49 -11.90 -8.32
CA VAL A 51 20.15 -11.70 -6.91
C VAL A 51 21.21 -10.80 -6.28
N VAL A 52 20.80 -9.67 -5.75
CA VAL A 52 21.67 -8.67 -5.13
C VAL A 52 21.44 -8.67 -3.63
N ARG A 53 22.53 -8.76 -2.86
CA ARG A 53 22.46 -8.71 -1.41
C ARG A 53 22.15 -7.30 -0.92
N THR A 54 21.28 -7.21 0.08
CA THR A 54 21.04 -6.02 0.88
C THR A 54 21.50 -6.25 2.32
N GLN A 55 21.21 -5.31 3.22
CA GLN A 55 21.40 -5.53 4.66
C GLN A 55 20.35 -6.49 5.24
N GLY A 56 19.22 -6.67 4.54
CA GLY A 56 18.16 -7.61 4.87
C GLY A 56 18.00 -8.72 3.85
N HIS A 57 16.77 -8.98 3.41
CA HIS A 57 16.50 -9.94 2.34
C HIS A 57 16.98 -9.40 0.99
N PRO A 58 17.44 -10.28 0.10
CA PRO A 58 18.01 -9.84 -1.18
C PRO A 58 16.94 -9.20 -2.08
N VAL A 59 17.38 -8.34 -3.00
CA VAL A 59 16.56 -7.87 -4.11
C VAL A 59 16.95 -8.59 -5.40
N VAL A 60 16.00 -8.70 -6.33
CA VAL A 60 16.27 -9.19 -7.69
C VAL A 60 16.34 -8.00 -8.63
N ARG A 61 17.41 -7.94 -9.41
CA ARG A 61 17.67 -6.92 -10.43
C ARG A 61 17.78 -7.54 -11.81
N ALA A 62 17.22 -6.88 -12.80
CA ALA A 62 17.49 -7.17 -14.22
C ALA A 62 17.32 -5.88 -15.03
N ASP A 63 18.09 -5.75 -16.12
CA ASP A 63 18.07 -4.55 -16.94
C ASP A 63 18.04 -4.95 -18.44
N TRP A 64 16.96 -4.62 -19.13
CA TRP A 64 16.88 -4.64 -20.58
C TRP A 64 16.93 -3.21 -21.11
N LEU A 65 18.04 -2.82 -21.72
CA LEU A 65 18.27 -1.47 -22.22
C LEU A 65 18.49 -1.48 -23.73
N GLY A 66 17.80 -2.36 -24.44
CA GLY A 66 17.96 -2.62 -25.86
C GLY A 66 17.12 -1.75 -26.80
N ALA A 67 16.33 -0.77 -26.28
CA ALA A 67 15.46 0.13 -27.04
C ALA A 67 16.00 1.57 -27.06
N PRO A 68 16.98 1.91 -27.93
CA PRO A 68 17.62 3.24 -27.94
C PRO A 68 16.60 4.35 -28.19
N GLY A 69 16.60 5.37 -27.34
CA GLY A 69 15.70 6.53 -27.44
C GLY A 69 14.29 6.30 -26.93
N ALA A 70 13.93 5.07 -26.58
CA ALA A 70 12.67 4.80 -25.89
C ALA A 70 12.79 5.12 -24.38
N PRO A 71 11.65 5.43 -23.71
CA PRO A 71 11.64 5.62 -22.27
C PRO A 71 12.18 4.42 -21.51
N THR A 72 12.69 4.68 -20.31
CA THR A 72 13.10 3.65 -19.35
C THR A 72 12.06 3.55 -18.24
N VAL A 73 11.49 2.36 -18.03
CA VAL A 73 10.58 2.10 -16.91
C VAL A 73 11.25 1.19 -15.89
N LEU A 74 10.99 1.44 -14.60
CA LEU A 74 11.37 0.56 -13.51
C LEU A 74 10.14 -0.23 -13.09
N VAL A 75 10.12 -1.53 -13.33
CA VAL A 75 9.09 -2.44 -12.83
C VAL A 75 9.44 -2.82 -11.40
N TYR A 76 8.54 -2.51 -10.50
CA TYR A 76 8.63 -2.82 -9.08
C TYR A 76 7.56 -3.83 -8.67
N GLY A 77 7.89 -4.68 -7.73
CA GLY A 77 7.02 -5.63 -7.06
C GLY A 77 7.79 -6.35 -5.96
N HIS A 78 7.14 -7.25 -5.24
CA HIS A 78 7.77 -8.00 -4.17
C HIS A 78 7.53 -9.50 -4.28
N TYR A 79 8.39 -10.27 -3.65
CA TYR A 79 8.31 -11.73 -3.67
C TYR A 79 8.14 -12.34 -2.28
N ASP A 80 8.22 -11.52 -1.25
CA ASP A 80 7.85 -11.94 0.10
C ASP A 80 6.33 -11.95 0.27
N VAL A 81 5.89 -12.62 1.30
CA VAL A 81 4.46 -12.82 1.58
C VAL A 81 4.20 -12.75 3.09
N GLN A 82 2.97 -12.39 3.46
CA GLN A 82 2.50 -12.43 4.85
C GLN A 82 2.49 -13.85 5.43
N PRO A 83 2.62 -14.00 6.76
CA PRO A 83 2.36 -15.25 7.45
C PRO A 83 1.00 -15.84 7.11
N THR A 84 0.90 -17.15 7.11
CA THR A 84 -0.34 -17.87 6.73
C THR A 84 -1.44 -17.81 7.79
N GLY A 85 -1.12 -17.44 9.02
CA GLY A 85 -2.04 -17.60 10.15
C GLY A 85 -2.22 -19.05 10.53
N ASP A 86 -3.42 -19.41 11.07
CA ASP A 86 -3.73 -20.78 11.44
C ASP A 86 -3.97 -21.65 10.19
N PRO A 87 -3.18 -22.71 9.95
CA PRO A 87 -3.39 -23.61 8.82
C PRO A 87 -4.79 -24.25 8.78
N ALA A 88 -5.48 -24.37 9.91
CA ALA A 88 -6.83 -24.93 9.97
C ALA A 88 -7.90 -24.03 9.33
N GLU A 89 -7.61 -22.75 9.10
CA GLU A 89 -8.50 -21.80 8.44
C GLU A 89 -8.38 -21.85 6.91
N TRP A 90 -7.38 -22.57 6.38
CA TRP A 90 -7.17 -22.72 4.95
C TRP A 90 -7.95 -23.91 4.38
N LEU A 91 -8.61 -23.70 3.24
CA LEU A 91 -9.30 -24.76 2.47
C LEU A 91 -8.30 -25.73 1.79
N THR A 92 -7.12 -25.21 1.43
CA THR A 92 -6.01 -25.97 0.84
C THR A 92 -4.71 -25.50 1.47
N PRO A 93 -3.62 -26.30 1.50
CA PRO A 93 -2.36 -25.85 2.05
C PRO A 93 -1.90 -24.54 1.41
N PRO A 94 -1.49 -23.51 2.19
CA PRO A 94 -1.27 -22.16 1.68
C PRO A 94 -0.17 -22.03 0.61
N PHE A 95 0.79 -22.94 0.57
CA PHE A 95 1.88 -22.98 -0.41
C PHE A 95 1.73 -24.10 -1.44
N GLU A 96 0.53 -24.64 -1.59
CA GLU A 96 0.15 -25.56 -2.67
C GLU A 96 -0.93 -24.89 -3.50
N LEU A 97 -0.52 -24.26 -4.63
CA LEU A 97 -1.46 -23.55 -5.49
C LEU A 97 -2.58 -24.47 -5.96
N ALA A 98 -3.80 -24.19 -5.55
CA ALA A 98 -4.98 -24.96 -5.92
C ALA A 98 -5.81 -24.21 -6.95
N VAL A 99 -6.30 -24.93 -7.97
CA VAL A 99 -7.30 -24.43 -8.91
C VAL A 99 -8.68 -24.80 -8.40
N ASP A 100 -9.50 -23.81 -8.05
CA ASP A 100 -10.84 -23.98 -7.51
C ASP A 100 -11.83 -23.19 -8.37
N GLY A 101 -12.39 -23.84 -9.40
CA GLY A 101 -13.25 -23.18 -10.38
C GLY A 101 -12.50 -22.13 -11.18
N ASP A 102 -12.87 -20.87 -11.00
CA ASP A 102 -12.29 -19.71 -11.67
C ASP A 102 -11.25 -18.95 -10.83
N VAL A 103 -10.79 -19.55 -9.72
CA VAL A 103 -9.78 -18.95 -8.85
C VAL A 103 -8.57 -19.85 -8.65
N LEU A 104 -7.43 -19.22 -8.44
CA LEU A 104 -6.17 -19.80 -8.02
C LEU A 104 -6.00 -19.45 -6.54
N ARG A 105 -5.93 -20.45 -5.66
CA ARG A 105 -5.84 -20.25 -4.22
C ARG A 105 -4.45 -20.58 -3.70
N GLY A 106 -3.86 -19.67 -2.95
CA GLY A 106 -2.55 -19.85 -2.32
C GLY A 106 -2.02 -18.54 -1.74
N ARG A 107 -1.15 -18.60 -0.74
CA ARG A 107 -0.53 -17.41 -0.16
C ARG A 107 0.42 -16.75 -1.16
N GLY A 108 0.28 -15.43 -1.37
CA GLY A 108 1.07 -14.64 -2.29
C GLY A 108 0.58 -14.70 -3.74
N VAL A 109 -0.50 -15.43 -4.03
CA VAL A 109 -0.98 -15.57 -5.41
C VAL A 109 -1.59 -14.27 -5.94
N SER A 110 -2.12 -13.43 -5.07
CA SER A 110 -2.64 -12.09 -5.39
C SER A 110 -1.71 -10.99 -4.90
N ASP A 111 -0.97 -11.21 -3.81
CA ASP A 111 -0.09 -10.23 -3.17
C ASP A 111 1.30 -10.83 -2.89
N ASP A 112 2.31 -10.64 -3.75
CA ASP A 112 2.35 -9.99 -5.06
C ASP A 112 2.94 -10.94 -6.13
N LYS A 113 3.13 -12.25 -5.81
CA LYS A 113 3.75 -13.22 -6.72
C LYS A 113 3.00 -13.36 -8.05
N GLY A 114 1.67 -13.35 -8.01
CA GLY A 114 0.85 -13.43 -9.24
C GLY A 114 1.05 -12.22 -10.13
N PRO A 115 0.84 -10.98 -9.67
CA PRO A 115 1.09 -9.76 -10.45
C PRO A 115 2.53 -9.65 -10.97
N VAL A 116 3.55 -9.96 -10.16
CA VAL A 116 4.96 -10.04 -10.61
C VAL A 116 5.11 -11.09 -11.72
N TYR A 117 4.45 -12.24 -11.58
CA TYR A 117 4.47 -13.29 -12.60
C TYR A 117 3.88 -12.82 -13.92
N LEU A 118 2.78 -12.06 -13.91
CA LEU A 118 2.16 -11.54 -15.13
C LEU A 118 3.14 -10.69 -15.94
N VAL A 119 3.78 -9.71 -15.31
CA VAL A 119 4.72 -8.83 -16.00
C VAL A 119 5.98 -9.58 -16.46
N LEU A 120 6.44 -10.55 -15.70
CA LEU A 120 7.54 -11.43 -16.07
C LEU A 120 7.23 -12.18 -17.37
N LYS A 121 6.04 -12.77 -17.50
CA LYS A 121 5.62 -13.50 -18.71
C LYS A 121 5.55 -12.59 -19.94
N VAL A 122 5.06 -11.35 -19.77
CA VAL A 122 5.03 -10.35 -20.85
C VAL A 122 6.45 -10.00 -21.29
N ALA A 123 7.36 -9.77 -20.34
CA ALA A 123 8.77 -9.49 -20.63
C ALA A 123 9.44 -10.62 -21.41
N GLN A 124 9.24 -11.87 -20.98
CA GLN A 124 9.77 -13.05 -21.67
C GLN A 124 9.18 -13.18 -23.09
N ALA A 125 7.88 -12.94 -23.26
CA ALA A 125 7.23 -13.02 -24.58
C ALA A 125 7.78 -11.96 -25.55
N PHE A 126 8.04 -10.75 -25.08
CA PHE A 126 8.74 -9.73 -25.90
C PHE A 126 10.17 -10.10 -26.20
N ALA A 127 10.93 -10.57 -25.21
CA ALA A 127 12.34 -10.93 -25.38
C ALA A 127 12.53 -12.07 -26.39
N ALA A 128 11.54 -12.94 -26.55
CA ALA A 128 11.54 -14.03 -27.54
C ALA A 128 11.25 -13.57 -28.97
N GLN A 129 10.81 -12.32 -29.18
CA GLN A 129 10.54 -11.78 -30.52
C GLN A 129 11.75 -11.06 -31.10
N GLU A 130 11.80 -10.97 -32.43
CA GLU A 130 12.75 -10.12 -33.12
C GLU A 130 12.52 -8.64 -32.73
N GLY A 131 13.58 -7.96 -32.26
CA GLY A 131 13.52 -6.59 -31.73
C GLY A 131 13.39 -6.50 -30.21
N GLY A 132 12.98 -7.55 -29.50
CA GLY A 132 12.90 -7.57 -28.04
C GLY A 132 11.80 -6.67 -27.45
N LEU A 133 12.04 -6.11 -26.28
CA LEU A 133 11.08 -5.25 -25.60
C LEU A 133 10.97 -3.87 -26.29
N PRO A 134 9.76 -3.26 -26.36
CA PRO A 134 9.55 -2.02 -27.11
C PRO A 134 10.12 -0.79 -26.41
N LEU A 135 10.48 -0.88 -25.13
CA LEU A 135 11.02 0.20 -24.29
C LEU A 135 12.13 -0.37 -23.38
N ASN A 136 12.90 0.51 -22.75
CA ASN A 136 13.89 0.07 -21.77
C ASN A 136 13.19 -0.30 -20.46
N VAL A 137 13.54 -1.47 -19.90
CA VAL A 137 12.93 -1.99 -18.68
C VAL A 137 14.00 -2.36 -17.67
N ARG A 138 13.87 -1.83 -16.48
CA ARG A 138 14.59 -2.26 -15.28
C ARG A 138 13.63 -3.01 -14.37
N PHE A 139 14.10 -4.04 -13.70
CA PHE A 139 13.34 -4.77 -12.69
C PHE A 139 14.00 -4.55 -11.33
N LEU A 140 13.19 -4.25 -10.34
CA LEU A 140 13.54 -4.22 -8.92
C LEU A 140 12.44 -4.97 -8.15
N LEU A 141 12.73 -6.20 -7.75
CA LEU A 141 11.80 -7.04 -7.00
C LEU A 141 12.39 -7.28 -5.62
N GLU A 142 11.69 -6.82 -4.57
CA GLU A 142 12.18 -6.89 -3.20
C GLU A 142 11.61 -8.07 -2.40
N GLY A 143 12.17 -8.31 -1.24
CA GLY A 143 11.76 -9.39 -0.33
C GLY A 143 11.42 -8.90 1.07
N GLU A 144 11.04 -7.64 1.26
CA GLU A 144 10.78 -7.03 2.55
C GLU A 144 9.56 -6.09 2.56
N GLU A 145 8.74 -6.08 1.49
CA GLU A 145 7.58 -5.18 1.41
C GLU A 145 6.62 -5.42 2.58
N GLU A 146 6.34 -6.65 2.87
CA GLU A 146 5.38 -7.11 3.89
C GLU A 146 5.84 -6.84 5.35
N ILE A 147 7.06 -6.35 5.52
CA ILE A 147 7.60 -5.84 6.79
C ILE A 147 7.97 -4.36 6.72
N GLY A 148 7.51 -3.64 5.67
CA GLY A 148 7.68 -2.20 5.48
C GLY A 148 8.98 -1.78 4.83
N SER A 149 9.64 -2.65 4.07
CA SER A 149 10.84 -2.37 3.25
C SER A 149 11.97 -1.67 4.01
N PRO A 150 12.40 -2.15 5.20
CA PRO A 150 13.32 -1.40 6.08
C PRO A 150 14.67 -1.10 5.44
N HIS A 151 15.13 -1.92 4.48
CA HIS A 151 16.43 -1.75 3.83
C HIS A 151 16.35 -1.15 2.41
N LEU A 152 15.15 -1.06 1.84
CA LEU A 152 14.94 -0.47 0.50
C LEU A 152 15.40 1.00 0.40
N PRO A 153 15.18 1.88 1.41
CA PRO A 153 15.63 3.26 1.33
C PRO A 153 17.14 3.42 1.18
N ALA A 154 17.91 2.62 1.91
CA ALA A 154 19.37 2.65 1.81
C ALA A 154 19.84 2.11 0.45
N TYR A 155 19.25 1.00 0.02
CA TYR A 155 19.55 0.37 -1.28
C TYR A 155 19.27 1.32 -2.45
N LEU A 156 18.12 1.98 -2.46
CA LEU A 156 17.76 2.92 -3.54
C LEU A 156 18.72 4.12 -3.62
N ARG A 157 19.10 4.68 -2.47
CA ARG A 157 20.05 5.81 -2.45
C ARG A 157 21.44 5.41 -2.94
N GLU A 158 21.90 4.21 -2.59
CA GLU A 158 23.20 3.68 -3.03
C GLU A 158 23.22 3.41 -4.54
N HIS A 159 22.09 2.99 -5.12
CA HIS A 159 21.97 2.56 -6.52
C HIS A 159 21.11 3.48 -7.39
N ALA A 160 20.90 4.74 -6.97
CA ALA A 160 19.98 5.66 -7.66
C ALA A 160 20.31 5.82 -9.15
N ASP A 161 21.58 6.00 -9.51
CA ASP A 161 22.01 6.15 -10.90
C ASP A 161 21.75 4.88 -11.74
N GLU A 162 21.91 3.71 -11.12
CA GLU A 162 21.67 2.43 -11.79
C GLU A 162 20.17 2.12 -11.94
N LEU A 163 19.33 2.71 -11.10
CA LEU A 163 17.87 2.54 -11.07
C LEU A 163 17.13 3.68 -11.75
N ALA A 164 17.85 4.69 -12.26
CA ALA A 164 17.24 5.84 -12.92
C ALA A 164 16.25 5.41 -14.00
N ALA A 165 15.02 5.95 -13.93
CA ALA A 165 13.91 5.62 -14.82
C ALA A 165 13.01 6.85 -15.02
N ASP A 166 12.32 6.90 -16.15
CA ASP A 166 11.34 7.96 -16.46
C ASP A 166 10.01 7.72 -15.70
N LEU A 167 9.73 6.45 -15.38
CA LEU A 167 8.51 6.02 -14.69
C LEU A 167 8.79 4.75 -13.89
N VAL A 168 8.22 4.63 -12.72
CA VAL A 168 8.10 3.36 -11.99
C VAL A 168 6.72 2.76 -12.29
N ILE A 169 6.66 1.46 -12.54
CA ILE A 169 5.39 0.74 -12.66
C ILE A 169 5.36 -0.33 -11.57
N SER A 170 4.47 -0.15 -10.59
CA SER A 170 4.25 -1.13 -9.54
C SER A 170 3.33 -2.24 -10.03
N ALA A 171 3.77 -3.49 -9.96
CA ALA A 171 2.91 -4.66 -10.15
C ALA A 171 2.02 -4.87 -8.93
N ASP A 172 2.49 -4.44 -7.75
CA ASP A 172 1.72 -4.44 -6.52
C ASP A 172 0.62 -3.37 -6.53
N GLY A 173 -0.50 -3.68 -5.87
CA GLY A 173 -1.69 -2.87 -5.77
C GLY A 173 -2.96 -3.66 -6.05
N ALA A 174 -4.09 -2.96 -6.21
CA ALA A 174 -5.35 -3.59 -6.51
C ALA A 174 -6.24 -2.73 -7.40
N MET A 175 -7.00 -3.39 -8.28
CA MET A 175 -8.15 -2.81 -8.95
C MET A 175 -9.31 -2.67 -7.95
N TRP A 176 -10.24 -1.76 -8.24
CA TRP A 176 -11.37 -1.49 -7.37
C TRP A 176 -12.24 -2.73 -7.12
N ARG A 177 -12.68 -3.38 -8.19
CA ARG A 177 -13.51 -4.60 -8.14
C ARG A 177 -13.29 -5.46 -9.38
N PRO A 178 -13.64 -6.75 -9.32
CA PRO A 178 -13.63 -7.61 -10.49
C PRO A 178 -14.52 -7.06 -11.61
N GLY A 179 -13.98 -7.02 -12.83
CA GLY A 179 -14.70 -6.52 -13.99
C GLY A 179 -14.87 -5.01 -14.09
N GLU A 180 -14.37 -4.24 -13.12
CA GLU A 180 -14.37 -2.78 -13.13
C GLU A 180 -12.93 -2.26 -13.26
N PRO A 181 -12.45 -2.00 -14.49
CA PRO A 181 -11.08 -1.55 -14.71
C PRO A 181 -10.83 -0.24 -13.98
N SER A 182 -9.79 -0.20 -13.19
CA SER A 182 -9.44 0.99 -12.39
C SER A 182 -7.93 1.19 -12.28
N LEU A 183 -7.53 2.43 -12.08
CA LEU A 183 -6.16 2.83 -11.80
C LEU A 183 -6.11 3.60 -10.50
N SER A 184 -5.18 3.26 -9.64
CA SER A 184 -4.91 4.05 -8.44
C SER A 184 -4.01 5.23 -8.78
N VAL A 185 -4.51 6.46 -8.53
CA VAL A 185 -3.79 7.71 -8.80
C VAL A 185 -3.18 8.33 -7.55
N ALA A 186 -3.41 7.73 -6.39
CA ALA A 186 -2.84 8.18 -5.13
C ALA A 186 -2.82 7.04 -4.10
N SER A 187 -1.97 7.17 -3.07
CA SER A 187 -2.04 6.39 -1.84
C SER A 187 -1.95 7.31 -0.63
N LYS A 188 -2.56 6.90 0.49
CA LYS A 188 -2.47 7.68 1.73
C LYS A 188 -1.11 7.53 2.40
N GLY A 189 -0.68 8.61 3.05
CA GLY A 189 0.45 8.58 3.97
C GLY A 189 0.05 8.05 5.34
N LEU A 190 1.05 7.84 6.20
CA LEU A 190 0.87 7.36 7.56
C LEU A 190 1.79 8.13 8.50
N LEU A 191 1.23 8.54 9.63
CA LEU A 191 1.96 9.07 10.77
C LEU A 191 1.34 8.45 12.02
N THR A 192 2.16 7.84 12.89
CA THR A 192 1.74 7.28 14.18
C THR A 192 2.53 7.90 15.32
N PHE A 193 1.90 8.02 16.46
CA PHE A 193 2.50 8.58 17.67
C PHE A 193 1.72 8.22 18.93
N ASP A 194 2.39 8.27 20.07
CA ASP A 194 1.76 8.18 21.39
C ASP A 194 1.54 9.58 21.98
N ILE A 195 0.39 9.79 22.60
CA ILE A 195 0.13 10.94 23.50
C ILE A 195 0.26 10.41 24.93
N GLU A 196 1.35 10.73 25.60
CA GLU A 196 1.66 10.34 26.97
C GLU A 196 1.28 11.45 27.95
N VAL A 197 0.41 11.15 28.89
CA VAL A 197 0.05 12.05 29.99
C VAL A 197 0.62 11.51 31.31
N THR A 198 1.44 12.30 31.98
CA THR A 198 2.10 11.94 33.24
C THR A 198 1.61 12.86 34.37
N GLY A 199 1.17 12.26 35.47
CA GLY A 199 0.71 12.95 36.68
C GLY A 199 1.75 12.91 37.84
N ALA A 200 1.40 12.23 38.92
CA ALA A 200 2.27 12.03 40.08
C ALA A 200 3.46 11.15 39.72
N ASN A 201 4.42 11.04 40.64
CA ASN A 201 5.63 10.25 40.45
C ASN A 201 5.46 8.74 40.67
N ALA A 202 4.30 8.31 41.13
CA ALA A 202 3.91 6.89 41.31
C ALA A 202 2.39 6.76 41.32
N ASP A 203 1.92 5.51 41.19
CA ASP A 203 0.50 5.17 41.35
C ASP A 203 0.04 5.48 42.78
N LEU A 204 -1.12 6.11 42.90
CA LEU A 204 -1.61 6.58 44.19
C LEU A 204 -2.93 5.88 44.56
N HIS A 205 -3.10 5.54 45.84
CA HIS A 205 -4.36 4.98 46.35
C HIS A 205 -5.51 5.97 46.17
N SER A 206 -6.53 5.62 45.36
CA SER A 206 -7.60 6.53 44.96
C SER A 206 -8.44 7.06 46.15
N GLY A 207 -8.66 6.24 47.19
CA GLY A 207 -9.36 6.67 48.40
C GLY A 207 -8.55 7.63 49.30
N ARG A 208 -7.21 7.70 49.14
CA ARG A 208 -6.35 8.58 49.92
C ARG A 208 -6.02 9.89 49.23
N TYR A 209 -5.89 9.85 47.92
CA TYR A 209 -5.41 10.99 47.11
C TYR A 209 -6.47 11.48 46.09
N GLY A 210 -7.58 10.76 45.90
CA GLY A 210 -8.66 11.20 45.00
C GLY A 210 -9.21 12.55 45.36
N GLY A 211 -9.41 13.40 44.34
CA GLY A 211 -9.86 14.80 44.52
C GLY A 211 -8.75 15.79 44.91
N THR A 212 -7.51 15.33 45.13
CA THR A 212 -6.37 16.19 45.50
C THR A 212 -5.28 16.22 44.43
N VAL A 213 -5.27 15.29 43.50
CA VAL A 213 -4.31 15.19 42.39
C VAL A 213 -5.05 15.02 41.06
N ALA A 214 -4.47 15.53 40.01
CA ALA A 214 -4.99 15.30 38.67
C ALA A 214 -4.79 13.82 38.28
N ASN A 215 -5.80 13.22 37.63
CA ASN A 215 -5.75 11.86 37.14
C ASN A 215 -5.34 11.88 35.66
N PRO A 216 -4.19 11.28 35.29
CA PRO A 216 -3.74 11.22 33.90
C PRO A 216 -4.74 10.60 32.93
N VAL A 217 -5.58 9.67 33.38
CA VAL A 217 -6.62 9.06 32.52
C VAL A 217 -7.71 10.08 32.17
N HIS A 218 -8.15 10.90 33.15
CA HIS A 218 -9.13 11.96 32.88
C HIS A 218 -8.54 13.01 31.92
N ALA A 219 -7.31 13.43 32.18
CA ALA A 219 -6.61 14.41 31.35
C ALA A 219 -6.37 13.88 29.92
N LEU A 220 -5.98 12.62 29.76
CA LEU A 220 -5.85 12.00 28.45
C LEU A 220 -7.19 11.94 27.70
N ALA A 221 -8.27 11.52 28.38
CA ALA A 221 -9.59 11.48 27.78
C ALA A 221 -10.05 12.87 27.28
N GLU A 222 -9.77 13.94 28.05
CA GLU A 222 -10.07 15.32 27.65
C GLU A 222 -9.25 15.75 26.42
N VAL A 223 -7.95 15.46 26.41
CA VAL A 223 -7.08 15.74 25.25
C VAL A 223 -7.55 15.01 24.00
N LEU A 224 -7.81 13.69 24.11
CA LEU A 224 -8.26 12.88 22.98
C LEU A 224 -9.62 13.33 22.44
N ALA A 225 -10.57 13.66 23.33
CA ALA A 225 -11.88 14.17 22.93
C ALA A 225 -11.78 15.52 22.20
N GLY A 226 -10.78 16.32 22.51
CA GLY A 226 -10.52 17.62 21.88
C GLY A 226 -9.85 17.53 20.49
N LEU A 227 -9.47 16.34 20.02
CA LEU A 227 -8.85 16.18 18.70
C LEU A 227 -9.86 16.28 17.55
N HIS A 228 -11.14 16.09 17.81
CA HIS A 228 -12.23 16.23 16.83
C HIS A 228 -13.30 17.21 17.30
N ASP A 229 -13.93 17.86 16.35
CA ASP A 229 -15.14 18.64 16.61
C ASP A 229 -16.42 17.78 16.44
N GLN A 230 -17.57 18.42 16.72
CA GLN A 230 -18.87 17.73 16.63
C GLN A 230 -19.34 17.44 15.19
N ASP A 231 -18.67 17.99 14.18
CA ASP A 231 -18.94 17.76 12.76
C ASP A 231 -18.02 16.65 12.18
N GLY A 232 -17.27 15.94 13.05
CA GLY A 232 -16.35 14.86 12.69
C GLY A 232 -15.05 15.34 12.02
N ARG A 233 -14.75 16.64 12.12
CA ARG A 233 -13.53 17.24 11.59
C ARG A 233 -12.42 17.19 12.64
N VAL A 234 -11.18 16.98 12.21
CA VAL A 234 -10.02 17.11 13.12
C VAL A 234 -9.89 18.57 13.57
N ALA A 235 -9.98 18.81 14.88
CA ALA A 235 -9.99 20.14 15.47
C ALA A 235 -8.59 20.77 15.67
N VAL A 236 -7.55 20.12 15.19
CA VAL A 236 -6.16 20.57 15.31
C VAL A 236 -5.87 21.68 14.30
N PRO A 237 -5.57 22.93 14.74
CA PRO A 237 -5.21 24.01 13.82
C PRO A 237 -3.97 23.67 13.01
N GLY A 238 -4.05 23.85 11.68
CA GLY A 238 -2.96 23.51 10.75
C GLY A 238 -2.99 22.07 10.25
N PHE A 239 -3.87 21.20 10.76
CA PHE A 239 -3.97 19.79 10.30
C PHE A 239 -4.32 19.68 8.82
N TYR A 240 -5.12 20.60 8.30
CA TYR A 240 -5.56 20.62 6.90
C TYR A 240 -4.74 21.54 6.00
N ASP A 241 -3.66 22.12 6.52
CA ASP A 241 -2.84 23.04 5.72
C ASP A 241 -2.19 22.31 4.53
N GLY A 242 -2.32 22.91 3.34
CA GLY A 242 -1.77 22.37 2.09
C GLY A 242 -2.68 21.38 1.38
N ILE A 243 -3.83 21.02 1.93
CA ILE A 243 -4.80 20.12 1.28
C ILE A 243 -5.71 20.94 0.36
N PRO A 244 -5.70 20.71 -0.96
CA PRO A 244 -6.66 21.35 -1.85
C PRO A 244 -8.06 20.75 -1.67
N GLU A 245 -9.09 21.57 -1.86
CA GLU A 245 -10.45 21.02 -2.01
C GLU A 245 -10.53 20.19 -3.31
N PRO A 246 -11.22 19.03 -3.28
CA PRO A 246 -11.41 18.23 -4.49
C PRO A 246 -12.07 19.06 -5.60
N SER A 247 -11.45 19.08 -6.78
CA SER A 247 -12.00 19.80 -7.92
C SER A 247 -13.36 19.22 -8.34
N PRO A 248 -14.21 19.98 -9.05
CA PRO A 248 -15.49 19.47 -9.57
C PRO A 248 -15.30 18.21 -10.43
N ARG A 249 -14.21 18.13 -11.21
CA ARG A 249 -13.85 16.95 -11.99
C ARG A 249 -13.53 15.78 -11.07
N ARG A 250 -12.68 15.99 -10.06
CA ARG A 250 -12.33 14.93 -9.10
C ARG A 250 -13.53 14.38 -8.35
N ARG A 251 -14.44 15.27 -7.92
CA ARG A 251 -15.72 14.84 -7.30
C ARG A 251 -16.56 14.01 -8.25
N ALA A 252 -16.61 14.37 -9.55
CA ALA A 252 -17.30 13.59 -10.58
C ALA A 252 -16.64 12.22 -10.81
N ASP A 253 -15.30 12.16 -10.85
CA ASP A 253 -14.56 10.90 -10.99
C ASP A 253 -14.84 9.97 -9.80
N ILE A 254 -14.87 10.49 -8.57
CA ILE A 254 -15.20 9.72 -7.36
C ILE A 254 -16.67 9.25 -7.40
N ALA A 255 -17.58 10.12 -7.79
CA ALA A 255 -19.01 9.79 -7.89
C ALA A 255 -19.32 8.76 -9.01
N ALA A 256 -18.42 8.61 -9.99
CA ALA A 256 -18.54 7.59 -11.04
C ALA A 256 -18.15 6.19 -10.53
N VAL A 257 -17.44 6.11 -9.40
CA VAL A 257 -17.06 4.81 -8.82
C VAL A 257 -18.30 4.14 -8.24
N PRO A 258 -18.64 2.91 -8.66
CA PRO A 258 -19.76 2.18 -8.08
C PRO A 258 -19.53 1.91 -6.60
N PHE A 259 -20.32 2.54 -5.75
CA PHE A 259 -20.25 2.39 -4.30
C PHE A 259 -21.63 2.31 -3.70
N ASP A 260 -21.96 1.18 -3.09
CA ASP A 260 -23.21 0.95 -2.40
C ASP A 260 -23.05 1.28 -0.91
N GLU A 261 -23.48 2.46 -0.52
CA GLU A 261 -23.41 2.96 0.86
C GLU A 261 -24.19 2.08 1.84
N ASP A 262 -25.34 1.54 1.41
CA ASP A 262 -26.18 0.70 2.25
C ASP A 262 -25.54 -0.66 2.48
N ALA A 263 -24.99 -1.27 1.43
CA ALA A 263 -24.23 -2.51 1.53
C ALA A 263 -22.95 -2.33 2.37
N TYR A 264 -22.25 -1.20 2.22
CA TYR A 264 -21.07 -0.86 3.01
C TYR A 264 -21.42 -0.79 4.51
N ARG A 265 -22.48 -0.05 4.87
CA ARG A 265 -22.95 0.06 6.26
C ARG A 265 -23.39 -1.28 6.83
N ALA A 266 -24.15 -2.04 6.05
CA ALA A 266 -24.63 -3.36 6.45
C ALA A 266 -23.47 -4.34 6.69
N GLY A 267 -22.47 -4.34 5.81
CA GLY A 267 -21.27 -5.18 5.95
C GLY A 267 -20.45 -4.88 7.21
N LEU A 268 -20.47 -3.63 7.67
CA LEU A 268 -19.80 -3.19 8.89
C LEU A 268 -20.70 -3.24 10.15
N GLY A 269 -21.99 -3.57 10.00
CA GLY A 269 -22.96 -3.59 11.11
C GLY A 269 -23.27 -2.18 11.65
N LEU A 270 -23.16 -1.13 10.83
CA LEU A 270 -23.36 0.24 11.22
C LEU A 270 -24.77 0.74 10.86
N ALA A 271 -25.37 1.54 11.75
CA ALA A 271 -26.62 2.27 11.46
C ALA A 271 -26.36 3.46 10.52
N GLU A 272 -25.27 4.18 10.74
CA GLU A 272 -24.86 5.38 9.99
C GLU A 272 -23.35 5.39 9.79
N THR A 273 -22.86 6.03 8.72
CA THR A 273 -21.43 6.34 8.56
C THR A 273 -21.08 7.60 9.35
N PHE A 274 -19.84 7.70 9.81
CA PHE A 274 -19.30 8.86 10.52
C PHE A 274 -18.22 9.53 9.68
N GLY A 275 -17.95 10.80 9.95
CA GLY A 275 -16.82 11.55 9.42
C GLY A 275 -17.17 12.96 8.98
N GLU A 276 -16.22 13.65 8.37
CA GLU A 276 -16.28 15.07 8.04
C GLU A 276 -17.51 15.41 7.18
N ALA A 277 -18.30 16.39 7.65
CA ALA A 277 -19.50 16.83 6.96
C ALA A 277 -19.19 17.45 5.58
N GLY A 278 -20.10 17.27 4.61
CA GLY A 278 -19.97 17.81 3.26
C GLY A 278 -19.17 16.94 2.28
N TYR A 279 -18.74 15.74 2.70
CA TYR A 279 -18.04 14.76 1.87
C TYR A 279 -18.78 13.42 1.88
N SER A 280 -18.82 12.76 0.71
CA SER A 280 -19.29 11.37 0.61
C SER A 280 -18.34 10.40 1.30
N THR A 281 -18.76 9.16 1.54
CA THR A 281 -17.90 8.13 2.15
C THR A 281 -16.63 7.91 1.37
N LEU A 282 -16.69 7.82 0.05
CA LEU A 282 -15.48 7.69 -0.78
C LEU A 282 -14.59 8.93 -0.74
N GLU A 283 -15.17 10.15 -0.73
CA GLU A 283 -14.38 11.37 -0.58
C GLU A 283 -13.65 11.41 0.77
N ARG A 284 -14.30 10.98 1.86
CA ARG A 284 -13.66 10.86 3.18
C ARG A 284 -12.52 9.85 3.16
N LEU A 285 -12.74 8.70 2.55
CA LEU A 285 -11.73 7.65 2.45
C LEU A 285 -10.53 8.07 1.59
N TRP A 286 -10.74 8.84 0.54
CA TRP A 286 -9.72 9.08 -0.49
C TRP A 286 -9.10 10.48 -0.45
N GLU A 287 -9.90 11.51 -0.17
CA GLU A 287 -9.49 12.91 -0.28
C GLU A 287 -9.30 13.60 1.06
N ARG A 288 -9.75 12.96 2.16
CA ARG A 288 -9.66 13.58 3.48
C ARG A 288 -8.67 12.84 4.38
N PRO A 289 -7.85 13.59 5.14
CA PRO A 289 -6.98 12.97 6.15
C PRO A 289 -7.82 12.52 7.34
N THR A 290 -7.32 11.53 8.08
CA THR A 290 -7.95 11.07 9.31
C THR A 290 -6.95 11.11 10.46
N LEU A 291 -7.49 11.24 11.68
CA LEU A 291 -6.77 11.08 12.92
C LEU A 291 -7.59 10.13 13.80
N GLU A 292 -7.02 8.95 14.09
CA GLU A 292 -7.74 7.90 14.81
C GLU A 292 -7.01 7.51 16.09
N VAL A 293 -7.77 7.33 17.18
CA VAL A 293 -7.26 6.79 18.43
C VAL A 293 -7.36 5.26 18.38
N ASN A 294 -6.22 4.60 18.21
CA ASN A 294 -6.14 3.15 18.03
C ASN A 294 -6.13 2.37 19.34
N GLY A 295 -5.74 3.03 20.44
CA GLY A 295 -5.67 2.38 21.74
C GLY A 295 -5.43 3.35 22.89
N ILE A 296 -5.82 2.94 24.08
CA ILE A 296 -5.55 3.66 25.33
C ILE A 296 -5.01 2.66 26.35
N ARG A 297 -3.92 3.03 27.02
CA ARG A 297 -3.28 2.24 28.09
C ARG A 297 -3.15 3.10 29.33
N ALA A 298 -3.67 2.61 30.45
CA ALA A 298 -3.46 3.23 31.78
C ALA A 298 -3.88 2.28 32.88
N GLY A 299 -3.15 2.26 34.00
CA GLY A 299 -3.54 1.60 35.22
C GLY A 299 -3.95 0.12 35.05
N GLY A 300 -4.91 -0.32 35.88
CA GLY A 300 -5.42 -1.69 35.90
C GLY A 300 -6.70 -1.82 36.74
N LYS A 301 -7.01 -3.03 37.21
CA LYS A 301 -8.22 -3.32 38.00
C LYS A 301 -8.17 -2.84 39.47
N TYR A 302 -7.07 -2.20 39.89
CA TYR A 302 -6.88 -1.77 41.26
C TYR A 302 -7.49 -0.38 41.51
N THR A 303 -7.80 -0.06 42.79
CA THR A 303 -8.32 1.24 43.20
C THR A 303 -7.21 2.30 43.34
N VAL A 304 -6.51 2.54 42.22
CA VAL A 304 -5.38 3.46 42.13
C VAL A 304 -5.65 4.56 41.11
N ILE A 305 -5.03 5.73 41.30
CA ILE A 305 -4.85 6.75 40.29
C ILE A 305 -3.52 6.44 39.62
N PRO A 306 -3.48 6.04 38.33
CA PRO A 306 -2.22 5.74 37.67
C PRO A 306 -1.37 7.00 37.50
N HIS A 307 -0.05 6.85 37.50
CA HIS A 307 0.86 7.97 37.31
C HIS A 307 1.05 8.33 35.84
N VAL A 308 0.68 7.43 34.91
CA VAL A 308 0.80 7.63 33.47
C VAL A 308 -0.43 7.05 32.74
N ALA A 309 -0.83 7.73 31.66
CA ALA A 309 -1.81 7.26 30.68
C ALA A 309 -1.29 7.53 29.27
N VAL A 310 -1.49 6.62 28.34
CA VAL A 310 -0.99 6.72 26.96
C VAL A 310 -2.12 6.44 25.99
N GLY A 311 -2.31 7.34 25.03
CA GLY A 311 -3.18 7.16 23.85
C GLY A 311 -2.35 6.92 22.61
N HIS A 312 -2.57 5.81 21.91
CA HIS A 312 -1.94 5.52 20.64
C HIS A 312 -2.79 6.07 19.49
N VAL A 313 -2.18 6.87 18.61
CA VAL A 313 -2.87 7.63 17.56
C VAL A 313 -2.23 7.38 16.21
N SER A 314 -3.07 7.24 15.18
CA SER A 314 -2.62 7.21 13.80
C SER A 314 -3.30 8.30 12.97
N CYS A 315 -2.55 8.92 12.05
CA CYS A 315 -3.07 9.83 11.03
C CYS A 315 -2.87 9.21 9.66
N ARG A 316 -3.96 9.09 8.88
CA ARG A 316 -3.85 8.84 7.46
C ARG A 316 -3.78 10.17 6.73
N LEU A 317 -2.65 10.42 6.07
CA LEU A 317 -2.37 11.68 5.40
C LEU A 317 -2.83 11.63 3.93
N VAL A 318 -3.12 12.81 3.37
CA VAL A 318 -3.45 12.96 1.95
C VAL A 318 -2.42 13.82 1.24
N PRO A 319 -2.35 13.80 -0.10
CA PRO A 319 -1.43 14.65 -0.86
C PRO A 319 -1.51 16.12 -0.43
N GLY A 320 -0.34 16.76 -0.29
CA GLY A 320 -0.20 18.12 0.24
C GLY A 320 0.17 18.21 1.71
N GLN A 321 -0.06 17.16 2.49
CA GLN A 321 0.39 17.08 3.89
C GLN A 321 1.81 16.55 4.01
N GLN A 322 2.56 17.12 4.96
CA GLN A 322 3.89 16.64 5.36
C GLN A 322 3.80 16.08 6.78
N PRO A 323 4.26 14.83 7.02
CA PRO A 323 4.18 14.20 8.34
C PRO A 323 4.71 15.07 9.48
N ASP A 324 5.88 15.68 9.31
CA ASP A 324 6.52 16.53 10.34
C ASP A 324 5.68 17.77 10.67
N ARG A 325 5.02 18.38 9.67
CA ARG A 325 4.15 19.53 9.89
C ARG A 325 2.89 19.14 10.65
N VAL A 326 2.31 18.00 10.29
CA VAL A 326 1.13 17.45 10.99
C VAL A 326 1.48 17.12 12.44
N LEU A 327 2.62 16.44 12.67
CA LEU A 327 3.10 16.13 14.01
C LEU A 327 3.31 17.41 14.85
N ALA A 328 3.93 18.43 14.27
CA ALA A 328 4.15 19.72 14.95
C ALA A 328 2.81 20.41 15.29
N ALA A 329 1.82 20.36 14.39
CA ALA A 329 0.48 20.93 14.64
C ALA A 329 -0.23 20.18 15.77
N VAL A 330 -0.21 18.84 15.77
CA VAL A 330 -0.78 18.01 16.82
C VAL A 330 -0.07 18.27 18.17
N THR A 331 1.25 18.27 18.19
CA THR A 331 2.03 18.54 19.42
C THR A 331 1.64 19.89 20.02
N LYS A 332 1.61 20.94 19.20
CA LYS A 332 1.22 22.28 19.65
C LYS A 332 -0.22 22.32 20.19
N HIS A 333 -1.15 21.61 19.52
CA HIS A 333 -2.54 21.54 19.97
C HIS A 333 -2.66 20.81 21.32
N VAL A 334 -2.01 19.66 21.46
CA VAL A 334 -2.00 18.85 22.68
C VAL A 334 -1.37 19.61 23.85
N ASP A 335 -0.25 20.30 23.62
CA ASP A 335 0.38 21.16 24.64
C ASP A 335 -0.53 22.29 25.10
N ALA A 336 -1.24 22.94 24.17
CA ALA A 336 -2.16 24.04 24.47
C ALA A 336 -3.40 23.61 25.25
N HIS A 337 -3.79 22.32 25.13
CA HIS A 337 -4.96 21.74 25.80
C HIS A 337 -4.57 20.82 26.97
N CYS A 338 -3.32 20.86 27.42
CA CYS A 338 -2.88 20.08 28.56
C CYS A 338 -3.57 20.54 29.85
N PRO A 339 -4.38 19.69 30.52
CA PRO A 339 -5.02 20.06 31.76
C PRO A 339 -4.03 20.37 32.89
N PRO A 340 -4.36 21.24 33.84
CA PRO A 340 -3.48 21.59 34.94
C PRO A 340 -3.22 20.36 35.84
N GLY A 341 -2.00 20.27 36.37
CA GLY A 341 -1.61 19.21 37.30
C GLY A 341 -1.08 17.93 36.66
N VAL A 342 -0.99 17.89 35.32
CA VAL A 342 -0.33 16.84 34.55
C VAL A 342 0.70 17.44 33.58
N ARG A 343 1.50 16.58 32.97
CA ARG A 343 2.36 16.89 31.82
C ARG A 343 1.94 16.03 30.67
N VAL A 344 2.01 16.56 29.47
CA VAL A 344 1.73 15.82 28.23
C VAL A 344 2.99 15.79 27.35
N ALA A 345 3.15 14.72 26.59
CA ALA A 345 4.20 14.61 25.57
C ALA A 345 3.64 13.83 24.37
N VAL A 346 3.91 14.31 23.16
CA VAL A 346 3.68 13.57 21.92
C VAL A 346 4.97 12.89 21.52
N ARG A 347 4.92 11.57 21.35
CA ARG A 347 6.09 10.73 21.00
C ARG A 347 5.83 10.08 19.65
N PRO A 348 6.48 10.53 18.57
CA PRO A 348 6.31 9.91 17.28
C PRO A 348 6.91 8.51 17.25
N ASP A 349 6.27 7.61 16.50
CA ASP A 349 6.87 6.36 16.07
C ASP A 349 7.82 6.60 14.89
N GLU A 350 8.68 5.65 14.62
CA GLU A 350 9.49 5.63 13.40
C GLU A 350 8.65 5.22 12.19
N GLY A 351 9.09 5.58 10.98
CA GLY A 351 8.47 5.10 9.73
C GLY A 351 7.27 5.93 9.25
N ALA A 352 7.23 7.24 9.57
CA ALA A 352 6.25 8.14 8.95
C ALA A 352 6.43 8.18 7.43
N VAL A 353 5.33 8.08 6.68
CA VAL A 353 5.30 8.02 5.22
C VAL A 353 4.41 9.14 4.68
N PRO A 354 4.88 10.00 3.76
CA PRO A 354 4.03 10.96 3.09
C PRO A 354 3.02 10.27 2.15
N ALA A 355 1.94 10.96 1.84
CA ALA A 355 1.01 10.51 0.81
C ALA A 355 1.63 10.66 -0.58
N TYR A 356 1.26 9.78 -1.48
CA TYR A 356 1.69 9.79 -2.87
C TYR A 356 0.55 10.20 -3.81
N THR A 357 0.87 10.85 -4.94
CA THR A 357 -0.09 11.11 -6.03
C THR A 357 0.60 11.23 -7.39
N ILE A 358 -0.08 10.75 -8.42
CA ILE A 358 0.21 11.01 -9.83
C ILE A 358 -0.97 11.75 -10.46
N ALA A 359 -0.70 12.74 -11.31
CA ALA A 359 -1.76 13.52 -11.93
C ALA A 359 -2.64 12.64 -12.84
N ALA A 360 -3.95 12.83 -12.77
CA ALA A 360 -4.91 12.04 -13.58
C ALA A 360 -4.73 12.23 -15.11
N ASP A 361 -4.11 13.32 -15.53
CA ASP A 361 -3.75 13.63 -16.93
C ASP A 361 -2.28 13.30 -17.26
N HIS A 362 -1.56 12.65 -16.36
CA HIS A 362 -0.20 12.19 -16.64
C HIS A 362 -0.20 11.22 -17.83
N PRO A 363 0.78 11.31 -18.78
CA PRO A 363 0.83 10.42 -19.93
C PRO A 363 0.76 8.94 -19.59
N ALA A 364 1.40 8.50 -18.51
CA ALA A 364 1.33 7.11 -18.04
C ALA A 364 -0.09 6.68 -17.65
N ILE A 365 -0.89 7.54 -16.99
CA ILE A 365 -2.30 7.25 -16.65
C ILE A 365 -3.13 7.17 -17.93
N THR A 366 -2.87 8.02 -18.91
CA THR A 366 -3.53 7.98 -20.22
C THR A 366 -3.22 6.68 -20.95
N ALA A 367 -1.94 6.27 -20.99
CA ALA A 367 -1.50 5.03 -21.62
C ALA A 367 -2.10 3.79 -20.92
N ALA A 368 -2.10 3.77 -19.59
CA ALA A 368 -2.67 2.69 -18.80
C ALA A 368 -4.20 2.60 -18.94
N SER A 369 -4.90 3.75 -18.96
CA SER A 369 -6.34 3.79 -19.20
C SER A 369 -6.69 3.25 -20.58
N ALA A 370 -5.91 3.60 -21.60
CA ALA A 370 -6.10 3.07 -22.94
C ALA A 370 -5.81 1.57 -23.03
N ALA A 371 -4.79 1.07 -22.30
CA ALA A 371 -4.49 -0.35 -22.22
C ALA A 371 -5.63 -1.15 -21.58
N LEU A 372 -6.17 -0.66 -20.46
CA LEU A 372 -7.33 -1.28 -19.82
C LEU A 372 -8.58 -1.22 -20.72
N GLY A 373 -8.80 -0.11 -21.44
CA GLY A 373 -9.93 0.03 -22.37
C GLY A 373 -9.89 -0.98 -23.54
N GLU A 374 -8.71 -1.46 -23.95
CA GLU A 374 -8.59 -2.53 -24.93
C GLU A 374 -8.93 -3.91 -24.35
N VAL A 375 -8.62 -4.14 -23.08
CA VAL A 375 -8.90 -5.41 -22.39
C VAL A 375 -10.36 -5.49 -21.94
N TYR A 376 -10.93 -4.35 -21.54
CA TYR A 376 -12.30 -4.23 -21.04
C TYR A 376 -13.14 -3.33 -21.94
N PRO A 377 -13.45 -3.75 -23.18
CA PRO A 377 -14.12 -2.90 -24.18
C PRO A 377 -15.50 -2.46 -23.70
N GLY A 378 -15.79 -1.16 -23.87
CA GLY A 378 -17.07 -0.56 -23.48
C GLY A 378 -17.18 -0.18 -22.00
N GLN A 379 -16.15 -0.41 -21.21
CA GLN A 379 -16.09 0.02 -19.81
C GLN A 379 -15.22 1.28 -19.65
N GLY A 380 -15.67 2.20 -18.81
CA GLY A 380 -14.85 3.33 -18.37
C GLY A 380 -13.80 2.88 -17.37
N VAL A 381 -12.60 3.46 -17.42
CA VAL A 381 -11.56 3.22 -16.41
C VAL A 381 -11.77 4.17 -15.23
N LEU A 382 -11.92 3.61 -14.05
CA LEU A 382 -12.14 4.36 -12.82
C LEU A 382 -10.80 4.86 -12.26
N LEU A 383 -10.80 6.07 -11.65
CA LEU A 383 -9.63 6.62 -10.95
C LEU A 383 -9.84 6.52 -9.43
N ALA A 384 -9.20 5.52 -8.83
CA ALA A 384 -9.28 5.20 -7.42
C ALA A 384 -8.11 5.76 -6.60
N VAL A 385 -8.17 5.61 -5.29
CA VAL A 385 -7.08 5.88 -4.35
C VAL A 385 -6.88 4.65 -3.47
N ILE A 386 -5.63 4.26 -3.28
CA ILE A 386 -5.28 3.25 -2.30
C ILE A 386 -5.40 3.90 -0.90
N ALA A 387 -6.39 3.44 -0.13
CA ALA A 387 -6.60 3.96 1.24
C ALA A 387 -5.47 3.54 2.21
N GLY A 388 -4.70 2.52 1.84
CA GLY A 388 -3.47 2.11 2.50
C GLY A 388 -2.28 3.04 2.19
N THR A 389 -1.14 2.71 2.79
CA THR A 389 0.12 3.41 2.60
C THR A 389 1.12 2.46 1.93
N LEU A 390 1.76 2.93 0.87
CA LEU A 390 2.80 2.22 0.15
C LEU A 390 4.11 3.02 0.26
N PRO A 391 5.00 2.69 1.20
CA PRO A 391 6.21 3.45 1.48
C PRO A 391 7.13 3.59 0.27
N ALA A 392 7.24 2.55 -0.54
CA ALA A 392 8.10 2.52 -1.72
C ALA A 392 7.80 3.63 -2.73
N THR A 393 6.52 4.02 -2.91
CA THR A 393 6.13 5.02 -3.92
C THR A 393 6.64 6.43 -3.64
N ALA A 394 6.51 6.87 -2.39
CA ALA A 394 7.06 8.15 -1.96
C ALA A 394 8.60 8.15 -2.02
N LEU A 395 9.21 6.99 -1.73
CA LEU A 395 10.65 6.82 -1.79
C LEU A 395 11.19 6.86 -3.23
N PHE A 396 10.49 6.26 -4.20
CA PHE A 396 10.87 6.36 -5.63
C PHE A 396 10.82 7.80 -6.12
N GLU A 397 9.80 8.56 -5.74
CA GLU A 397 9.72 9.98 -6.10
C GLU A 397 10.84 10.79 -5.46
N ASP A 398 11.14 10.56 -4.18
CA ASP A 398 12.20 11.26 -3.44
C ASP A 398 13.60 10.96 -4.00
N VAL A 399 13.91 9.68 -4.27
CA VAL A 399 15.26 9.24 -4.62
C VAL A 399 15.51 9.25 -6.12
N LEU A 400 14.54 8.80 -6.93
CA LEU A 400 14.70 8.66 -8.38
C LEU A 400 14.07 9.81 -9.16
N GLY A 401 13.25 10.67 -8.52
CA GLY A 401 12.47 11.71 -9.20
C GLY A 401 11.39 11.15 -10.13
N ALA A 402 11.10 9.86 -10.07
CA ALA A 402 10.17 9.17 -10.97
C ALA A 402 8.80 8.97 -10.32
N LYS A 403 7.74 9.24 -11.07
CA LYS A 403 6.36 8.93 -10.64
C LYS A 403 6.11 7.42 -10.71
N THR A 404 5.20 6.92 -9.87
CA THR A 404 4.79 5.52 -9.85
C THR A 404 3.39 5.35 -10.42
N LEU A 405 3.25 4.51 -11.43
CA LEU A 405 1.99 4.00 -11.94
C LEU A 405 1.68 2.67 -11.24
N PHE A 406 0.53 2.54 -10.60
CA PHE A 406 0.04 1.27 -10.10
C PHE A 406 -0.68 0.52 -11.21
N PHE A 407 -0.16 -0.66 -11.58
CA PHE A 407 -0.73 -1.44 -12.66
C PHE A 407 -0.83 -2.92 -12.28
N SER A 408 -1.69 -3.19 -11.31
CA SER A 408 -1.96 -4.51 -10.75
C SER A 408 -3.32 -5.04 -11.22
N PHE A 409 -3.47 -6.37 -11.18
CA PHE A 409 -4.69 -7.07 -11.57
C PHE A 409 -5.33 -7.83 -10.40
N SER A 410 -4.78 -7.70 -9.21
CA SER A 410 -5.42 -8.13 -7.96
C SER A 410 -6.66 -7.29 -7.65
N THR A 411 -7.56 -7.80 -6.84
CA THR A 411 -8.74 -7.07 -6.37
C THR A 411 -8.87 -7.16 -4.86
N SER A 412 -9.48 -6.14 -4.23
CA SER A 412 -9.55 -6.01 -2.77
C SER A 412 -10.35 -7.11 -2.06
N ASP A 413 -11.12 -7.92 -2.81
CA ASP A 413 -11.91 -9.04 -2.29
C ASP A 413 -11.17 -10.40 -2.34
N GLU A 414 -9.87 -10.40 -2.70
CA GLU A 414 -9.06 -11.62 -2.86
C GLU A 414 -8.39 -12.09 -1.56
N ASN A 415 -8.94 -11.70 -0.40
CA ASN A 415 -8.47 -12.10 0.93
C ASN A 415 -6.98 -11.82 1.17
N LEU A 416 -6.49 -10.66 0.72
CA LEU A 416 -5.13 -10.23 0.98
C LEU A 416 -4.83 -10.27 2.49
N HIS A 417 -3.67 -10.78 2.89
CA HIS A 417 -3.21 -10.95 4.28
C HIS A 417 -4.07 -11.89 5.15
N ALA A 418 -5.08 -12.55 4.57
CA ALA A 418 -5.98 -13.48 5.26
C ALA A 418 -5.84 -14.91 4.74
N PRO A 419 -6.36 -15.93 5.47
CA PRO A 419 -6.47 -17.27 4.94
C PRO A 419 -7.32 -17.33 3.68
N ASN A 420 -7.01 -18.30 2.81
CA ASN A 420 -7.68 -18.50 1.53
C ASN A 420 -7.54 -17.35 0.53
N GLU A 421 -6.40 -16.67 0.56
CA GLU A 421 -6.01 -15.73 -0.49
C GLU A 421 -6.13 -16.39 -1.86
N PHE A 422 -6.63 -15.64 -2.84
CA PHE A 422 -6.87 -16.16 -4.18
C PHE A 422 -6.67 -15.09 -5.25
N LEU A 423 -6.40 -15.52 -6.48
CA LEU A 423 -6.38 -14.69 -7.69
C LEU A 423 -7.34 -15.33 -8.71
N ARG A 424 -8.13 -14.53 -9.41
CA ARG A 424 -9.00 -15.05 -10.48
C ARG A 424 -8.19 -15.47 -11.70
N THR A 425 -8.47 -16.67 -12.25
CA THR A 425 -7.74 -17.22 -13.41
C THR A 425 -7.79 -16.30 -14.63
N ALA A 426 -8.91 -15.60 -14.84
CA ALA A 426 -9.06 -14.62 -15.91
C ALA A 426 -7.98 -13.52 -15.89
N ARG A 427 -7.46 -13.18 -14.69
CA ARG A 427 -6.42 -12.15 -14.50
C ARG A 427 -5.12 -12.52 -15.19
N LEU A 428 -4.80 -13.80 -15.36
CA LEU A 428 -3.59 -14.22 -16.07
C LEU A 428 -3.59 -13.65 -17.49
N ARG A 429 -4.66 -13.86 -18.27
CA ARG A 429 -4.73 -13.39 -19.65
C ARG A 429 -5.00 -11.90 -19.76
N GLU A 430 -5.93 -11.38 -18.96
CA GLU A 430 -6.27 -9.96 -18.93
C GLU A 430 -5.05 -9.11 -18.55
N GLY A 431 -4.33 -9.52 -17.49
CA GLY A 431 -3.15 -8.81 -17.02
C GLY A 431 -2.02 -8.86 -18.05
N MET A 432 -1.68 -10.04 -18.58
CA MET A 432 -0.63 -10.14 -19.60
C MET A 432 -0.97 -9.30 -20.84
N ARG A 433 -2.23 -9.31 -21.28
CA ARG A 433 -2.66 -8.49 -22.41
C ARG A 433 -2.55 -6.99 -22.12
N ALA A 434 -2.98 -6.56 -20.95
CA ALA A 434 -2.91 -5.15 -20.57
C ALA A 434 -1.46 -4.67 -20.42
N TRP A 435 -0.58 -5.46 -19.84
CA TRP A 435 0.85 -5.15 -19.75
C TRP A 435 1.50 -5.04 -21.13
N GLU A 436 1.18 -5.93 -22.07
CA GLU A 436 1.65 -5.82 -23.45
C GLU A 436 1.24 -4.49 -24.09
N VAL A 437 -0.04 -4.15 -24.00
CA VAL A 437 -0.57 -2.91 -24.58
C VAL A 437 0.04 -1.68 -23.90
N LEU A 438 0.14 -1.70 -22.57
CA LEU A 438 0.76 -0.61 -21.81
C LEU A 438 2.19 -0.34 -22.28
N TRP A 439 3.03 -1.36 -22.38
CA TRP A 439 4.43 -1.19 -22.79
C TRP A 439 4.56 -0.67 -24.23
N ARG A 440 3.72 -1.12 -25.15
CA ARG A 440 3.70 -0.57 -26.51
C ARG A 440 3.33 0.91 -26.53
N ARG A 441 2.35 1.32 -25.72
CA ARG A 441 1.93 2.72 -25.63
C ARG A 441 2.95 3.61 -24.96
N LEU A 442 3.57 3.14 -23.88
CA LEU A 442 4.65 3.89 -23.22
C LEU A 442 5.88 4.07 -24.10
N ALA A 443 6.15 3.12 -25.01
CA ALA A 443 7.23 3.24 -25.98
C ALA A 443 7.03 4.40 -26.97
N GLU A 444 5.80 4.88 -27.16
CA GLU A 444 5.47 6.03 -28.02
C GLU A 444 5.77 7.36 -27.31
N GLY A 445 5.99 7.38 -26.01
CA GLY A 445 6.33 8.53 -25.16
C GLY A 445 5.60 8.54 -23.82
N ILE A 446 6.29 9.05 -22.80
CA ILE A 446 5.74 9.25 -21.44
C ILE A 446 5.66 10.76 -21.17
#